data_9578f4a9811d2dbd32f9faf290eca5aa
#
_entry.id   9578f4a9811d2dbd32f9faf290eca5aa
#
_cell.length_a   1.000
_cell.length_b   1.000
_cell.length_c   1.000
_cell.angle_alpha   90.00
_cell.angle_beta   90.00
_cell.angle_gamma   90.00
#
_symmetry.space_group_name_H-M   'P 1'
#
loop_
_entity.id
_entity.type
_entity.pdbx_description
1 polymer ?
#
loop_
_entity_poly.entity_id
_entity_poly.type
_entity_poly.pdbx_seq_one_letter_code
_entity_poly.pdbx_strand_id
1 'polypeptide(L)'
;IFILGVSAMSAENKMQTKQGTILHCWCWSFKTIEDNIEKISEAGFTAIQTSPANECFVGDNGGLEIMSAKKGKWYYHYQPTDWKIGNYQLGTRDDFIRMCAKAKKFGIAVIVDVVPNHTTTHKDEISLDFIEAVGGMEKMYHKNSDHTIRSMANRREVTSAMLGGLPDVNTENPLFQEYFMNYIN
;
A
#
# COMPACT_ATOMS: atom_id res chain seq x y z
N ILE A 1 -24.21 29.70 -36.75
CA ILE A 1 -22.96 29.24 -36.10
C ILE A 1 -23.30 29.04 -34.63
N PHE A 2 -23.63 27.80 -34.26
CA PHE A 2 -23.82 27.44 -32.86
C PHE A 2 -22.46 26.97 -32.30
N ILE A 3 -21.89 27.77 -31.42
CA ILE A 3 -20.77 27.33 -30.58
C ILE A 3 -21.38 26.61 -29.40
N LEU A 4 -21.38 25.28 -29.45
CA LEU A 4 -21.62 24.46 -28.27
C LEU A 4 -20.47 24.64 -27.33
N GLY A 5 -20.69 25.40 -26.27
CA GLY A 5 -19.78 25.47 -25.13
C GLY A 5 -19.63 24.09 -24.51
N VAL A 6 -18.48 23.47 -24.68
CA VAL A 6 -18.05 22.35 -23.85
C VAL A 6 -17.80 22.95 -22.47
N SER A 7 -18.84 22.89 -21.64
CA SER A 7 -18.73 23.26 -20.23
C SER A 7 -17.70 22.35 -19.61
N ALA A 8 -16.61 22.93 -19.19
CA ALA A 8 -15.56 22.26 -18.44
C ALA A 8 -16.14 21.78 -17.09
N MET A 9 -16.56 20.54 -17.03
CA MET A 9 -16.77 19.81 -15.77
C MET A 9 -15.42 19.43 -15.18
N SER A 10 -14.57 20.40 -14.90
CA SER A 10 -13.18 20.14 -14.49
C SER A 10 -12.81 20.67 -13.12
N ALA A 11 -13.73 21.03 -12.22
CA ALA A 11 -13.28 21.62 -10.96
C ALA A 11 -13.98 21.16 -9.69
N GLU A 12 -14.99 20.30 -9.69
CA GLU A 12 -15.76 20.05 -8.47
C GLU A 12 -15.96 18.58 -8.05
N ASN A 13 -15.29 17.64 -8.65
CA ASN A 13 -15.17 16.33 -8.03
C ASN A 13 -13.98 16.31 -7.07
N LYS A 14 -13.95 17.25 -6.11
CA LYS A 14 -13.23 17.04 -4.87
C LYS A 14 -13.87 15.82 -4.25
N MET A 15 -13.14 14.68 -4.29
CA MET A 15 -13.53 13.45 -3.64
C MET A 15 -14.08 13.76 -2.25
N GLN A 16 -15.39 13.64 -2.06
CA GLN A 16 -16.02 13.87 -0.77
C GLN A 16 -15.78 12.64 0.11
N THR A 17 -14.53 12.47 0.54
CA THR A 17 -14.18 11.40 1.50
C THR A 17 -14.85 11.60 2.86
N LYS A 18 -15.43 12.78 3.12
CA LYS A 18 -16.12 13.10 4.38
C LYS A 18 -17.58 12.63 4.45
N GLN A 19 -18.21 12.33 3.32
CA GLN A 19 -19.62 11.93 3.25
C GLN A 19 -19.81 10.87 2.16
N GLY A 20 -19.23 9.72 2.37
CA GLY A 20 -19.29 8.65 1.38
C GLY A 20 -19.17 7.28 2.01
N THR A 21 -19.32 6.27 1.17
CA THR A 21 -19.11 4.87 1.54
C THR A 21 -17.84 4.33 0.90
N ILE A 22 -17.05 3.60 1.68
CA ILE A 22 -15.81 2.98 1.23
C ILE A 22 -16.01 1.48 1.12
N LEU A 23 -15.71 0.90 -0.03
CA LEU A 23 -15.60 -0.55 -0.19
C LEU A 23 -14.15 -0.95 0.10
N HIS A 24 -13.94 -1.74 1.14
CA HIS A 24 -12.64 -2.34 1.39
C HIS A 24 -12.45 -3.56 0.48
N CYS A 25 -11.67 -3.40 -0.59
CA CYS A 25 -11.32 -4.43 -1.56
C CYS A 25 -10.18 -5.31 -1.01
N TRP A 26 -10.43 -5.93 0.15
CA TRP A 26 -9.47 -6.75 0.89
C TRP A 26 -8.88 -7.84 0.02
N CYS A 27 -7.60 -7.75 -0.28
CA CYS A 27 -6.84 -8.69 -1.10
C CYS A 27 -7.40 -8.92 -2.53
N TRP A 28 -8.24 -8.02 -3.02
CA TRP A 28 -8.64 -8.04 -4.41
C TRP A 28 -7.48 -7.59 -5.29
N SER A 29 -7.25 -8.29 -6.40
CA SER A 29 -6.28 -7.81 -7.39
C SER A 29 -6.75 -6.50 -8.03
N PHE A 30 -5.81 -5.68 -8.49
CA PHE A 30 -6.11 -4.45 -9.23
C PHE A 30 -7.02 -4.73 -10.43
N LYS A 31 -6.79 -5.86 -11.11
CA LYS A 31 -7.65 -6.32 -12.21
C LYS A 31 -9.07 -6.62 -11.76
N THR A 32 -9.24 -7.32 -10.64
CA THR A 32 -10.57 -7.61 -10.08
C THR A 32 -11.32 -6.34 -9.71
N ILE A 33 -10.61 -5.37 -9.12
CA ILE A 33 -11.18 -4.07 -8.79
C ILE A 33 -11.57 -3.34 -10.08
N GLU A 34 -10.67 -3.25 -11.05
CA GLU A 34 -10.91 -2.63 -12.36
C GLU A 34 -12.17 -3.19 -13.02
N ASP A 35 -12.31 -4.51 -13.04
CA ASP A 35 -13.44 -5.18 -13.70
C ASP A 35 -14.80 -4.89 -13.02
N ASN A 36 -14.78 -4.57 -11.72
CA ASN A 36 -16.00 -4.33 -10.93
C ASN A 36 -16.27 -2.85 -10.62
N ILE A 37 -15.45 -1.90 -11.06
CA ILE A 37 -15.59 -0.47 -10.73
C ILE A 37 -16.98 0.08 -11.08
N GLU A 38 -17.54 -0.29 -12.21
CA GLU A 38 -18.86 0.14 -12.63
C GLU A 38 -19.94 -0.32 -11.64
N LYS A 39 -19.95 -1.59 -11.28
CA LYS A 39 -20.89 -2.15 -10.29
C LYS A 39 -20.69 -1.54 -8.91
N ILE A 40 -19.44 -1.23 -8.53
CA ILE A 40 -19.11 -0.56 -7.27
C ILE A 40 -19.73 0.84 -7.24
N SER A 41 -19.62 1.57 -8.35
CA SER A 41 -20.25 2.89 -8.49
C SER A 41 -21.77 2.82 -8.47
N GLU A 42 -22.37 1.88 -9.22
CA GLU A 42 -23.82 1.64 -9.24
C GLU A 42 -24.39 1.27 -7.86
N ALA A 43 -23.60 0.56 -7.05
CA ALA A 43 -23.95 0.22 -5.68
C ALA A 43 -23.87 1.40 -4.70
N GLY A 44 -23.43 2.58 -5.17
CA GLY A 44 -23.38 3.81 -4.38
C GLY A 44 -22.12 4.00 -3.56
N PHE A 45 -21.06 3.19 -3.77
CA PHE A 45 -19.77 3.46 -3.17
C PHE A 45 -19.10 4.68 -3.82
N THR A 46 -18.44 5.50 -3.01
CA THR A 46 -17.72 6.70 -3.46
C THR A 46 -16.21 6.52 -3.44
N ALA A 47 -15.73 5.50 -2.74
CA ALA A 47 -14.33 5.16 -2.65
C ALA A 47 -14.13 3.64 -2.55
N ILE A 48 -12.95 3.19 -2.95
CA ILE A 48 -12.41 1.87 -2.66
C ILE A 48 -11.14 2.01 -1.82
N GLN A 49 -10.86 1.01 -0.99
CA GLN A 49 -9.57 0.87 -0.31
C GLN A 49 -8.92 -0.43 -0.77
N THR A 50 -7.67 -0.36 -1.25
CA THR A 50 -6.89 -1.54 -1.60
C THR A 50 -6.15 -2.10 -0.37
N SER A 51 -5.70 -3.34 -0.43
CA SER A 51 -4.62 -3.82 0.44
C SER A 51 -3.31 -3.11 0.11
N PRO A 52 -2.26 -3.20 0.97
CA PRO A 52 -0.97 -2.57 0.71
C PRO A 52 -0.42 -2.89 -0.68
N ALA A 53 -0.15 -1.86 -1.46
CA ALA A 53 0.24 -1.98 -2.87
C ALA A 53 1.74 -2.19 -3.09
N ASN A 54 2.53 -2.14 -2.02
CA ASN A 54 3.98 -2.34 -2.05
C ASN A 54 4.37 -3.78 -2.39
N GLU A 55 5.60 -3.99 -2.86
CA GLU A 55 6.22 -5.32 -2.89
C GLU A 55 6.27 -5.89 -1.48
N CYS A 56 6.01 -7.19 -1.35
CA CYS A 56 5.90 -7.82 -0.05
C CYS A 56 6.42 -9.25 -0.05
N PHE A 57 6.64 -9.77 1.16
CA PHE A 57 7.04 -11.15 1.37
C PHE A 57 6.12 -12.14 0.64
N VAL A 58 6.71 -13.07 -0.09
CA VAL A 58 5.99 -14.06 -0.89
C VAL A 58 5.78 -15.36 -0.13
N GLY A 59 6.81 -15.88 0.52
CA GLY A 59 6.77 -17.14 1.24
C GLY A 59 6.39 -18.34 0.36
N ASP A 60 5.98 -19.42 0.98
CA ASP A 60 5.74 -20.72 0.29
C ASP A 60 4.54 -20.70 -0.66
N ASN A 61 3.48 -19.98 -0.34
CA ASN A 61 2.25 -19.95 -1.13
C ASN A 61 1.73 -18.55 -1.43
N GLY A 62 2.52 -17.55 -1.09
CA GLY A 62 2.26 -16.16 -1.44
C GLY A 62 0.95 -15.56 -0.95
N GLY A 63 0.27 -16.14 0.02
CA GLY A 63 -0.98 -15.60 0.54
C GLY A 63 -2.17 -15.60 -0.42
N LEU A 64 -2.09 -16.34 -1.52
CA LEU A 64 -3.12 -16.37 -2.56
C LEU A 64 -4.47 -16.93 -2.08
N GLU A 65 -4.47 -17.76 -1.06
CA GLU A 65 -5.67 -18.37 -0.49
C GLU A 65 -6.11 -17.68 0.80
N ILE A 66 -6.50 -16.43 0.70
CA ILE A 66 -6.81 -15.56 1.84
C ILE A 66 -7.92 -16.09 2.73
N MET A 67 -8.94 -16.67 2.14
CA MET A 67 -10.11 -17.20 2.84
C MET A 67 -9.86 -18.58 3.45
N SER A 68 -8.70 -19.18 3.21
CA SER A 68 -8.33 -20.47 3.79
C SER A 68 -7.63 -20.27 5.13
N ALA A 69 -8.23 -20.74 6.22
CA ALA A 69 -7.63 -20.70 7.56
C ALA A 69 -6.27 -21.45 7.65
N LYS A 70 -6.01 -22.35 6.71
CA LYS A 70 -4.76 -23.16 6.68
C LYS A 70 -3.70 -22.61 5.74
N LYS A 71 -4.09 -21.85 4.70
CA LYS A 71 -3.20 -21.43 3.61
C LYS A 71 -3.21 -19.92 3.36
N GLY A 72 -4.22 -19.22 3.86
CA GLY A 72 -4.32 -17.77 3.70
C GLY A 72 -3.21 -17.04 4.43
N LYS A 73 -2.54 -16.17 3.72
CA LYS A 73 -1.37 -15.40 4.18
C LYS A 73 -1.55 -13.90 3.92
N TRP A 74 -2.77 -13.39 4.08
CA TRP A 74 -3.12 -11.98 3.86
C TRP A 74 -2.15 -10.99 4.53
N TYR A 75 -1.58 -11.37 5.69
CA TYR A 75 -0.64 -10.56 6.44
C TYR A 75 0.73 -10.39 5.77
N TYR A 76 1.02 -11.14 4.70
CA TYR A 76 2.23 -10.93 3.90
C TYR A 76 2.23 -9.57 3.19
N HIS A 77 1.06 -9.02 2.84
CA HIS A 77 0.95 -7.66 2.31
C HIS A 77 1.50 -6.60 3.29
N TYR A 78 1.45 -6.89 4.59
CA TYR A 78 1.97 -6.05 5.65
C TYR A 78 3.43 -6.38 6.03
N GLN A 79 4.13 -7.09 5.18
CA GLN A 79 5.55 -7.40 5.32
C GLN A 79 6.32 -6.89 4.08
N PRO A 80 6.53 -5.57 3.96
CA PRO A 80 7.21 -4.98 2.82
C PRO A 80 8.60 -5.56 2.59
N THR A 81 8.93 -5.81 1.33
CA THR A 81 10.27 -6.12 0.83
C THR A 81 10.85 -4.97 0.02
N ASP A 82 9.97 -4.11 -0.51
CA ASP A 82 10.32 -2.87 -1.20
C ASP A 82 9.10 -1.93 -1.21
N TRP A 83 9.32 -0.64 -1.45
CA TRP A 83 8.28 0.36 -1.69
C TRP A 83 8.21 0.71 -3.18
N LYS A 84 7.84 -0.29 -3.97
CA LYS A 84 7.43 -0.18 -5.38
C LYS A 84 6.00 -0.67 -5.50
N ILE A 85 5.21 -0.06 -6.39
CA ILE A 85 3.82 -0.47 -6.60
C ILE A 85 3.77 -1.77 -7.39
N GLY A 86 3.09 -2.75 -6.82
CA GLY A 86 2.85 -4.07 -7.40
C GLY A 86 3.35 -5.19 -6.51
N ASN A 87 2.62 -6.28 -6.50
CA ASN A 87 3.02 -7.51 -5.84
C ASN A 87 2.32 -8.72 -6.49
N TYR A 88 2.78 -9.91 -6.13
CA TYR A 88 2.31 -11.16 -6.73
C TYR A 88 0.79 -11.39 -6.66
N GLN A 89 0.10 -10.80 -5.69
CA GLN A 89 -1.33 -10.99 -5.50
C GLN A 89 -2.17 -9.88 -6.11
N LEU A 90 -1.77 -8.63 -5.93
CA LEU A 90 -2.56 -7.49 -6.38
C LEU A 90 -2.37 -7.19 -7.86
N GLY A 91 -1.22 -7.53 -8.43
CA GLY A 91 -0.87 -7.26 -9.81
C GLY A 91 0.26 -6.25 -9.96
N THR A 92 0.48 -5.80 -11.20
CA THR A 92 1.57 -4.91 -11.57
C THR A 92 1.22 -3.42 -11.34
N ARG A 93 2.23 -2.56 -11.43
CA ARG A 93 2.04 -1.10 -11.45
C ARG A 93 1.12 -0.65 -12.59
N ASP A 94 1.22 -1.29 -13.76
CA ASP A 94 0.37 -0.97 -14.91
C ASP A 94 -1.08 -1.36 -14.66
N ASP A 95 -1.34 -2.48 -13.97
CA ASP A 95 -2.68 -2.86 -13.52
C ASP A 95 -3.25 -1.81 -12.55
N PHE A 96 -2.43 -1.33 -11.61
CA PHE A 96 -2.81 -0.25 -10.69
C PHE A 96 -3.18 1.03 -11.43
N ILE A 97 -2.37 1.45 -12.40
CA ILE A 97 -2.63 2.66 -13.20
C ILE A 97 -3.95 2.53 -13.96
N ARG A 98 -4.23 1.37 -14.60
CA ARG A 98 -5.48 1.13 -15.31
C ARG A 98 -6.68 1.17 -14.38
N MET A 99 -6.58 0.51 -13.23
CA MET A 99 -7.60 0.53 -12.17
C MET A 99 -7.91 1.97 -11.74
N CYS A 100 -6.89 2.76 -11.41
CA CYS A 100 -7.07 4.16 -11.01
C CYS A 100 -7.71 5.01 -12.11
N ALA A 101 -7.28 4.82 -13.36
CA ALA A 101 -7.85 5.53 -14.50
C ALA A 101 -9.34 5.20 -14.70
N LYS A 102 -9.72 3.92 -14.52
CA LYS A 102 -11.12 3.50 -14.59
C LYS A 102 -11.92 4.01 -13.39
N ALA A 103 -11.39 3.92 -12.16
CA ALA A 103 -12.03 4.46 -10.97
C ALA A 103 -12.36 5.95 -11.13
N LYS A 104 -11.40 6.73 -11.65
CA LYS A 104 -11.61 8.16 -11.95
C LYS A 104 -12.78 8.40 -12.91
N LYS A 105 -12.94 7.57 -13.95
CA LYS A 105 -14.06 7.70 -14.92
C LYS A 105 -15.42 7.49 -14.26
N PHE A 106 -15.50 6.66 -13.24
CA PHE A 106 -16.74 6.36 -12.51
C PHE A 106 -16.88 7.17 -11.21
N GLY A 107 -16.03 8.18 -10.99
CA GLY A 107 -16.10 9.05 -9.80
C GLY A 107 -15.74 8.35 -8.50
N ILE A 108 -15.03 7.22 -8.56
CA ILE A 108 -14.60 6.45 -7.40
C ILE A 108 -13.20 6.90 -6.95
N ALA A 109 -13.07 7.28 -5.69
CA ALA A 109 -11.78 7.53 -5.05
C ALA A 109 -11.01 6.23 -4.80
N VAL A 110 -9.69 6.26 -4.96
CA VAL A 110 -8.82 5.15 -4.59
C VAL A 110 -8.03 5.51 -3.35
N ILE A 111 -8.17 4.72 -2.30
CA ILE A 111 -7.41 4.81 -1.07
C ILE A 111 -6.45 3.62 -1.07
N VAL A 112 -5.18 3.88 -0.92
CA VAL A 112 -4.15 2.84 -0.82
C VAL A 112 -3.70 2.71 0.62
N ASP A 113 -3.71 1.48 1.12
CA ASP A 113 -3.10 1.17 2.40
C ASP A 113 -1.57 1.26 2.27
N VAL A 114 -0.90 1.90 3.20
CA VAL A 114 0.55 2.18 3.14
C VAL A 114 1.22 1.75 4.44
N VAL A 115 2.29 0.98 4.33
CA VAL A 115 3.03 0.41 5.47
C VAL A 115 4.46 0.97 5.51
N PRO A 116 4.71 2.16 6.11
CA PRO A 116 6.03 2.77 6.14
C PRO A 116 6.91 2.34 7.31
N ASN A 117 6.34 1.69 8.32
CA ASN A 117 6.96 1.49 9.62
C ASN A 117 8.02 0.39 9.66
N HIS A 118 7.83 -0.69 8.90
CA HIS A 118 8.63 -1.90 9.05
C HIS A 118 8.76 -2.67 7.73
N THR A 119 9.69 -3.62 7.72
CA THR A 119 9.84 -4.59 6.64
C THR A 119 9.45 -6.00 7.10
N THR A 120 9.53 -6.96 6.18
CA THR A 120 9.54 -8.39 6.52
C THR A 120 10.69 -8.74 7.47
N THR A 121 10.54 -9.84 8.21
CA THR A 121 11.65 -10.46 8.98
C THR A 121 12.65 -11.21 8.09
N HIS A 122 12.25 -11.53 6.87
CA HIS A 122 13.05 -12.26 5.88
C HIS A 122 13.96 -11.30 5.12
N LYS A 123 15.10 -10.98 5.73
CA LYS A 123 16.04 -9.96 5.23
C LYS A 123 16.64 -10.29 3.87
N ASP A 124 16.70 -11.55 3.52
CA ASP A 124 17.16 -12.09 2.24
C ASP A 124 16.18 -11.84 1.08
N GLU A 125 14.92 -11.53 1.39
CA GLU A 125 13.91 -11.15 0.39
C GLU A 125 13.80 -9.62 0.19
N ILE A 126 14.50 -8.82 0.98
CA ILE A 126 14.47 -7.37 0.82
C ILE A 126 15.21 -6.99 -0.47
N SER A 127 14.59 -6.12 -1.25
CA SER A 127 15.14 -5.63 -2.52
C SER A 127 16.53 -5.03 -2.35
N LEU A 128 17.47 -5.45 -3.18
CA LEU A 128 18.83 -4.90 -3.20
C LEU A 128 18.83 -3.42 -3.59
N ASP A 129 17.95 -3.02 -4.51
CA ASP A 129 17.79 -1.62 -4.91
C ASP A 129 17.38 -0.74 -3.71
N PHE A 130 16.44 -1.26 -2.89
CA PHE A 130 16.02 -0.56 -1.68
C PHE A 130 17.15 -0.48 -0.65
N ILE A 131 17.87 -1.57 -0.41
CA ILE A 131 19.01 -1.60 0.52
C ILE A 131 20.06 -0.55 0.11
N GLU A 132 20.40 -0.50 -1.18
CA GLU A 132 21.37 0.47 -1.71
C GLU A 132 20.84 1.90 -1.59
N ALA A 133 19.58 2.14 -1.96
CA ALA A 133 18.96 3.46 -1.92
C ALA A 133 18.97 4.09 -0.53
N VAL A 134 18.81 3.29 0.53
CA VAL A 134 18.82 3.78 1.93
C VAL A 134 20.22 3.84 2.55
N GLY A 135 21.26 3.50 1.79
CA GLY A 135 22.66 3.55 2.20
C GLY A 135 23.15 2.34 2.97
N GLY A 136 22.52 1.18 2.76
CA GLY A 136 22.90 -0.13 3.32
C GLY A 136 22.02 -0.58 4.48
N MET A 137 22.08 -1.89 4.76
CA MET A 137 21.29 -2.55 5.81
C MET A 137 21.44 -1.93 7.20
N GLU A 138 22.64 -1.46 7.53
CA GLU A 138 22.95 -0.85 8.83
C GLU A 138 22.27 0.51 9.05
N LYS A 139 21.88 1.21 7.97
CA LYS A 139 21.16 2.48 8.02
C LYS A 139 19.66 2.32 7.84
N MET A 140 19.24 1.15 7.39
CA MET A 140 17.84 0.85 7.08
C MET A 140 16.97 0.81 8.34
N TYR A 141 17.51 0.31 9.45
CA TYR A 141 16.74 0.10 10.68
C TYR A 141 17.18 1.01 11.80
N HIS A 142 16.25 1.31 12.72
CA HIS A 142 16.61 1.92 13.99
C HIS A 142 17.50 0.99 14.82
N LYS A 143 18.41 1.58 15.63
CA LYS A 143 19.30 0.80 16.50
C LYS A 143 18.57 -0.06 17.53
N ASN A 144 17.36 0.34 17.94
CA ASN A 144 16.53 -0.41 18.88
C ASN A 144 15.63 -1.45 18.19
N SER A 145 15.75 -1.61 16.87
CA SER A 145 15.05 -2.65 16.11
C SER A 145 15.72 -4.04 16.28
N ASP A 146 16.16 -4.33 17.48
CA ASP A 146 16.74 -5.60 17.93
C ASP A 146 15.82 -6.36 18.89
N HIS A 147 14.73 -5.72 19.33
CA HIS A 147 13.72 -6.30 20.21
C HIS A 147 12.32 -5.76 19.94
N THR A 148 11.32 -6.52 20.32
CA THR A 148 9.91 -6.12 20.22
C THR A 148 9.54 -5.11 21.29
N ILE A 149 8.65 -4.16 20.96
CA ILE A 149 8.09 -3.18 21.91
C ILE A 149 7.59 -3.88 23.17
N ARG A 150 8.11 -3.49 24.33
CA ARG A 150 7.78 -4.04 25.65
C ARG A 150 6.71 -3.23 26.38
N SER A 151 6.67 -1.92 26.10
CA SER A 151 5.73 -1.00 26.71
C SER A 151 5.24 0.05 25.72
N MET A 152 3.93 0.07 25.47
CA MET A 152 3.30 1.11 24.65
C MET A 152 3.29 2.51 25.31
N ALA A 153 3.60 2.60 26.60
CA ALA A 153 3.80 3.87 27.28
C ALA A 153 5.22 4.45 27.09
N ASN A 154 6.14 3.65 26.60
CA ASN A 154 7.51 4.09 26.33
C ASN A 154 7.63 4.59 24.90
N ARG A 155 7.60 5.92 24.72
CA ARG A 155 7.67 6.55 23.40
C ARG A 155 8.86 6.07 22.58
N ARG A 156 10.04 5.94 23.20
CA ARG A 156 11.26 5.52 22.50
C ARG A 156 11.11 4.11 21.92
N GLU A 157 10.52 3.17 22.68
CA GLU A 157 10.26 1.83 22.16
C GLU A 157 9.24 1.85 21.03
N VAL A 158 8.14 2.59 21.21
CA VAL A 158 7.07 2.66 20.20
C VAL A 158 7.55 3.25 18.88
N THR A 159 8.54 4.13 18.91
CA THR A 159 9.05 4.81 17.70
C THR A 159 10.32 4.18 17.10
N SER A 160 10.86 3.12 17.68
CA SER A 160 12.14 2.57 17.18
C SER A 160 12.39 1.09 17.47
N ALA A 161 11.49 0.41 18.17
CA ALA A 161 11.59 -1.04 18.40
C ALA A 161 10.63 -1.81 17.49
N MET A 162 10.85 -3.10 17.32
CA MET A 162 10.03 -3.95 16.43
C MET A 162 8.57 -3.98 16.87
N LEU A 163 7.67 -3.70 15.93
CA LEU A 163 6.24 -3.90 16.12
C LEU A 163 5.87 -5.34 15.74
N GLY A 164 5.42 -6.13 16.71
CA GLY A 164 5.02 -7.52 16.46
C GLY A 164 6.15 -8.41 15.92
N GLY A 165 7.40 -8.06 16.20
CA GLY A 165 8.57 -8.78 15.71
C GLY A 165 9.05 -8.35 14.31
N LEU A 166 8.37 -7.40 13.67
CA LEU A 166 8.77 -6.87 12.36
C LEU A 166 9.81 -5.76 12.53
N PRO A 167 10.95 -5.81 11.80
CA PRO A 167 12.04 -4.85 11.95
C PRO A 167 11.61 -3.42 11.62
N ASP A 168 11.84 -2.51 12.55
CA ASP A 168 11.42 -1.10 12.48
C ASP A 168 12.39 -0.31 11.60
N VAL A 169 11.85 0.26 10.52
CA VAL A 169 12.63 1.03 9.55
C VAL A 169 13.03 2.37 10.15
N ASN A 170 14.26 2.79 9.91
CA ASN A 170 14.74 4.11 10.30
C ASN A 170 14.09 5.21 9.44
N THR A 171 12.88 5.59 9.81
CA THR A 171 12.11 6.64 9.12
C THR A 171 12.72 8.05 9.28
N GLU A 172 13.73 8.21 10.14
CA GLU A 172 14.53 9.44 10.26
C GLU A 172 15.67 9.51 9.23
N ASN A 173 15.98 8.39 8.54
CA ASN A 173 16.96 8.37 7.46
C ASN A 173 16.47 9.19 6.26
N PRO A 174 17.16 10.29 5.88
CA PRO A 174 16.74 11.12 4.74
C PRO A 174 16.66 10.37 3.41
N LEU A 175 17.53 9.37 3.21
CA LEU A 175 17.51 8.55 2.00
C LEU A 175 16.25 7.67 1.96
N PHE A 176 15.81 7.14 3.10
CA PHE A 176 14.54 6.42 3.17
C PHE A 176 13.36 7.37 2.89
N GLN A 177 13.38 8.57 3.47
CA GLN A 177 12.32 9.55 3.24
C GLN A 177 12.20 9.89 1.75
N GLU A 178 13.33 10.12 1.06
CA GLU A 178 13.34 10.39 -0.37
C GLU A 178 12.80 9.18 -1.17
N TYR A 179 13.30 7.98 -0.87
CA TYR A 179 12.85 6.74 -1.52
C TYR A 179 11.35 6.50 -1.35
N PHE A 180 10.86 6.65 -0.13
CA PHE A 180 9.46 6.47 0.20
C PHE A 180 8.56 7.56 -0.42
N MET A 181 9.01 8.80 -0.49
CA MET A 181 8.28 9.86 -1.18
C MET A 181 8.11 9.59 -2.67
N ASN A 182 9.09 8.96 -3.32
CA ASN A 182 8.96 8.53 -4.72
C ASN A 182 7.90 7.42 -4.91
N TYR A 183 7.66 6.60 -3.89
CA TYR A 183 6.59 5.60 -3.89
C TYR A 183 5.19 6.25 -3.75
N ILE A 184 5.08 7.34 -2.98
CA ILE A 184 3.80 8.02 -2.72
C ILE A 184 3.42 8.95 -3.88
N ASN A 185 4.37 9.58 -4.55
CA ASN A 185 4.15 10.54 -5.65
C ASN A 185 4.00 9.83 -7.00
#